data_9652b5987154f08501ce145b7390365c
#
_entry.id   9652b5987154f08501ce145b7390365c
#
_cell.length_a   1.000
_cell.length_b   1.000
_cell.length_c   1.000
_cell.angle_alpha   90.00
_cell.angle_beta   90.00
_cell.angle_gamma   90.00
#
_symmetry.space_group_name_H-M   'P 1'
#
loop_
_entity.id
_entity.type
_entity.pdbx_description
1 polymer ?
#
loop_
_entity_poly.entity_id
_entity_poly.type
_entity_poly.pdbx_seq_one_letter_code
_entity_poly.pdbx_strand_id
1 'polypeptide(L)'
;MKTFSLFILSLLISIGYLSGADWNVQIARYKQDKACAISYTFDDGLAEHYTLLVPQLEKRGFRGTFWVCGSNINKDNENITDTTRMTWPQLKEMADNGHEISNHGWAHKNFARFPIEEIKEDIFKNDSAIFANTGVMPRTFCYPNNNKKAEGRRIAVQNRVGTRTHQRSIGSKSTLKDLEKWVNTLIETNDWGVGMTHGLTYGYDAFRNPQRLWDHLDQVKARENEIWVGTFREVASSRKGRKLDWKL
;
A
#
# COMPACT_ATOMS: atom_id res chain seq x y z
N MET A 1 12.06 69.20 61.80
CA MET A 1 11.94 69.02 60.32
C MET A 1 12.71 67.76 59.93
N LYS A 2 12.03 66.71 59.60
CA LYS A 2 12.63 65.40 59.16
C LYS A 2 12.52 65.31 57.67
N THR A 3 13.64 65.33 56.99
CA THR A 3 13.73 65.15 55.55
C THR A 3 13.64 63.67 55.22
N PHE A 4 12.63 63.30 54.43
CA PHE A 4 12.46 61.96 53.88
C PHE A 4 13.20 61.86 52.50
N SER A 5 14.25 61.08 52.47
CA SER A 5 14.92 60.74 51.20
C SER A 5 14.17 59.61 50.49
N LEU A 6 13.69 59.89 49.29
CA LEU A 6 13.02 58.90 48.41
C LEU A 6 14.07 58.16 47.56
N PHE A 7 14.30 56.88 47.85
CA PHE A 7 15.12 56.03 47.00
C PHE A 7 14.25 55.49 45.87
N ILE A 8 14.49 55.94 44.65
CA ILE A 8 13.89 55.33 43.42
C ILE A 8 14.79 54.17 42.98
N LEU A 9 14.28 52.95 43.16
CA LEU A 9 14.92 51.73 42.67
C LEU A 9 14.50 51.54 41.23
N SER A 10 15.37 51.87 40.30
CA SER A 10 15.14 51.60 38.86
C SER A 10 15.37 50.10 38.54
N LEU A 11 14.28 49.37 38.32
CA LEU A 11 14.31 47.96 37.85
C LEU A 11 14.58 47.97 36.35
N LEU A 12 15.81 47.68 35.93
CA LEU A 12 16.15 47.41 34.52
C LEU A 12 15.64 46.02 34.15
N ILE A 13 14.50 45.96 33.45
CA ILE A 13 14.02 44.76 32.83
C ILE A 13 14.83 44.57 31.54
N SER A 14 15.81 43.68 31.56
CA SER A 14 16.48 43.20 30.35
C SER A 14 15.52 42.26 29.59
N ILE A 15 14.91 42.78 28.54
CA ILE A 15 14.18 41.99 27.56
C ILE A 15 15.22 41.21 26.75
N GLY A 16 15.48 39.99 27.16
CA GLY A 16 16.24 39.05 26.34
C GLY A 16 15.45 38.76 25.06
N TYR A 17 15.96 39.21 23.93
CA TYR A 17 15.48 38.71 22.63
C TYR A 17 15.74 37.22 22.58
N LEU A 18 14.69 36.42 22.75
CA LEU A 18 14.71 35.02 22.32
C LEU A 18 14.85 35.07 20.81
N SER A 19 16.07 34.87 20.31
CA SER A 19 16.28 34.58 18.89
C SER A 19 15.44 33.35 18.57
N GLY A 20 14.43 33.51 17.72
CA GLY A 20 13.61 32.40 17.24
C GLY A 20 14.54 31.34 16.70
N ALA A 21 14.48 30.15 17.27
CA ALA A 21 15.17 29.02 16.67
C ALA A 21 14.60 28.87 15.27
N ASP A 22 15.45 28.94 14.25
CA ASP A 22 15.07 28.60 12.87
C ASP A 22 14.66 27.13 12.82
N TRP A 23 13.34 26.89 12.89
CA TRP A 23 12.80 25.56 12.77
C TRP A 23 12.89 25.13 11.32
N ASN A 24 13.90 24.34 10.98
CA ASN A 24 13.99 23.71 9.69
C ASN A 24 13.05 22.48 9.67
N VAL A 25 11.78 22.72 9.36
CA VAL A 25 10.76 21.67 9.28
C VAL A 25 10.90 20.96 7.91
N GLN A 26 11.35 19.73 7.94
CA GLN A 26 11.36 18.86 6.75
C GLN A 26 10.20 17.86 6.85
N ILE A 27 9.44 17.73 5.75
CA ILE A 27 8.41 16.71 5.65
C ILE A 27 9.07 15.38 5.29
N ALA A 28 9.01 14.44 6.22
CA ALA A 28 9.53 13.08 6.01
C ALA A 28 8.94 12.43 4.74
N ARG A 29 9.78 11.76 3.93
CA ARG A 29 9.34 11.16 2.66
C ARG A 29 8.41 9.97 2.87
N TYR A 30 8.60 9.22 3.94
CA TYR A 30 7.79 8.08 4.34
C TYR A 30 7.40 8.16 5.81
N LYS A 31 6.40 7.36 6.20
CA LYS A 31 5.90 7.30 7.58
C LYS A 31 7.06 7.10 8.56
N GLN A 32 7.08 7.87 9.65
CA GLN A 32 8.12 7.83 10.69
C GLN A 32 9.54 8.08 10.16
N ASP A 33 9.67 8.89 9.12
CA ASP A 33 10.96 9.23 8.50
C ASP A 33 11.80 8.02 8.01
N LYS A 34 11.11 6.94 7.61
CA LYS A 34 11.77 5.77 7.04
C LYS A 34 12.47 6.12 5.73
N ALA A 35 13.57 5.44 5.44
CA ALA A 35 14.37 5.66 4.24
C ALA A 35 13.60 5.27 2.96
N CYS A 36 12.83 4.18 3.01
CA CYS A 36 12.04 3.73 1.87
C CYS A 36 10.69 3.13 2.29
N ALA A 37 9.83 2.83 1.32
CA ALA A 37 8.62 2.06 1.53
C ALA A 37 8.56 0.83 0.64
N ILE A 38 7.90 -0.22 1.11
CA ILE A 38 7.59 -1.41 0.32
C ILE A 38 6.09 -1.71 0.46
N SER A 39 5.42 -1.95 -0.68
CA SER A 39 4.08 -2.50 -0.73
C SER A 39 4.11 -3.88 -1.38
N TYR A 40 3.72 -4.90 -0.62
CA TYR A 40 3.51 -6.25 -1.14
C TYR A 40 2.12 -6.37 -1.72
N THR A 41 2.04 -6.82 -2.97
CA THR A 41 0.80 -6.84 -3.75
C THR A 41 0.57 -8.22 -4.36
N PHE A 42 -0.67 -8.69 -4.28
CA PHE A 42 -1.08 -10.03 -4.66
C PHE A 42 -2.34 -9.96 -5.51
N ASP A 43 -2.28 -10.61 -6.68
CA ASP A 43 -3.32 -10.49 -7.69
C ASP A 43 -4.24 -11.72 -7.70
N ASP A 44 -5.45 -11.57 -8.25
CA ASP A 44 -6.43 -12.60 -8.60
C ASP A 44 -7.23 -13.27 -7.47
N GLY A 45 -6.95 -12.98 -6.21
CA GLY A 45 -7.77 -13.50 -5.11
C GLY A 45 -7.63 -15.00 -4.85
N LEU A 46 -6.41 -15.53 -4.86
CA LEU A 46 -6.12 -16.95 -4.62
C LEU A 46 -6.39 -17.37 -3.16
N ALA A 47 -6.87 -18.59 -2.93
CA ALA A 47 -7.19 -19.12 -1.60
C ALA A 47 -5.97 -19.08 -0.64
N GLU A 48 -4.78 -19.35 -1.14
CA GLU A 48 -3.55 -19.34 -0.35
C GLU A 48 -3.13 -17.94 0.13
N HIS A 49 -3.72 -16.86 -0.42
CA HIS A 49 -3.53 -15.53 0.14
C HIS A 49 -4.08 -15.43 1.56
N TYR A 50 -5.26 -16.01 1.81
CA TYR A 50 -5.86 -16.05 3.13
C TYR A 50 -5.21 -17.13 4.01
N THR A 51 -5.07 -18.36 3.49
CA THR A 51 -4.69 -19.52 4.30
C THR A 51 -3.20 -19.59 4.66
N LEU A 52 -2.32 -19.06 3.80
CA LEU A 52 -0.87 -19.15 3.99
C LEU A 52 -0.20 -17.78 4.15
N LEU A 53 -0.56 -16.81 3.30
CA LEU A 53 0.17 -15.54 3.22
C LEU A 53 -0.19 -14.57 4.35
N VAL A 54 -1.49 -14.33 4.57
CA VAL A 54 -1.99 -13.37 5.57
C VAL A 54 -1.43 -13.65 6.95
N PRO A 55 -1.45 -14.90 7.48
CA PRO A 55 -0.84 -15.19 8.78
C PRO A 55 0.65 -14.85 8.85
N GLN A 56 1.39 -15.01 7.77
CA GLN A 56 2.82 -14.70 7.73
C GLN A 56 3.11 -13.21 7.64
N LEU A 57 2.27 -12.43 6.98
CA LEU A 57 2.34 -10.98 6.98
C LEU A 57 2.01 -10.42 8.37
N GLU A 58 0.88 -10.87 8.95
CA GLU A 58 0.40 -10.41 10.26
C GLU A 58 1.36 -10.73 11.39
N LYS A 59 1.97 -11.94 11.41
CA LYS A 59 3.01 -12.33 12.37
C LYS A 59 4.17 -11.33 12.42
N ARG A 60 4.46 -10.66 11.29
CA ARG A 60 5.52 -9.65 11.17
C ARG A 60 5.03 -8.22 11.38
N GLY A 61 3.73 -8.03 11.64
CA GLY A 61 3.10 -6.71 11.73
C GLY A 61 2.90 -6.04 10.37
N PHE A 62 3.01 -6.79 9.27
CA PHE A 62 2.84 -6.27 7.91
C PHE A 62 1.39 -6.38 7.44
N ARG A 63 1.01 -5.50 6.50
CA ARG A 63 -0.24 -5.55 5.77
C ARG A 63 0.05 -5.54 4.27
N GLY A 64 -0.69 -6.37 3.53
CA GLY A 64 -0.57 -6.47 2.08
C GLY A 64 -1.73 -5.83 1.35
N THR A 65 -1.59 -5.70 0.03
CA THR A 65 -2.64 -5.27 -0.89
C THR A 65 -3.06 -6.44 -1.76
N PHE A 66 -4.35 -6.73 -1.80
CA PHE A 66 -4.93 -7.83 -2.56
C PHE A 66 -5.87 -7.26 -3.62
N TRP A 67 -5.47 -7.36 -4.88
CA TRP A 67 -6.30 -6.95 -6.01
C TRP A 67 -7.10 -8.15 -6.51
N VAL A 68 -8.42 -8.08 -6.34
CA VAL A 68 -9.31 -9.20 -6.59
C VAL A 68 -10.20 -8.97 -7.82
N CYS A 69 -10.48 -10.08 -8.52
CA CYS A 69 -11.47 -10.15 -9.57
C CYS A 69 -12.75 -10.77 -8.98
N GLY A 70 -13.76 -9.94 -8.75
CA GLY A 70 -14.94 -10.35 -7.99
C GLY A 70 -15.71 -11.54 -8.58
N SER A 71 -15.66 -11.74 -9.91
CA SER A 71 -16.27 -12.92 -10.54
C SER A 71 -15.65 -14.25 -10.12
N ASN A 72 -14.41 -14.22 -9.62
CA ASN A 72 -13.67 -15.41 -9.24
C ASN A 72 -13.74 -15.70 -7.72
N ILE A 73 -14.35 -14.81 -6.94
CA ILE A 73 -14.44 -14.96 -5.49
C ILE A 73 -15.68 -15.78 -5.13
N ASN A 74 -15.50 -16.80 -4.31
CA ASN A 74 -16.60 -17.60 -3.81
C ASN A 74 -17.54 -16.79 -2.94
N LYS A 75 -18.85 -17.09 -3.02
CA LYS A 75 -19.89 -16.34 -2.33
C LYS A 75 -19.70 -16.35 -0.81
N ASP A 76 -19.49 -17.54 -0.26
CA ASP A 76 -19.37 -17.78 1.18
C ASP A 76 -18.47 -18.98 1.47
N ASN A 77 -18.27 -19.29 2.75
CA ASN A 77 -17.40 -20.39 3.18
C ASN A 77 -18.06 -21.78 3.09
N GLU A 78 -19.36 -21.84 2.86
CA GLU A 78 -20.13 -23.09 2.79
C GLU A 78 -20.30 -23.57 1.35
N ASN A 79 -20.44 -22.64 0.39
CA ASN A 79 -20.67 -22.92 -1.02
C ASN A 79 -19.43 -22.56 -1.85
N ILE A 80 -18.33 -23.27 -1.60
CA ILE A 80 -17.07 -23.09 -2.36
C ILE A 80 -17.18 -23.82 -3.68
N THR A 81 -17.23 -23.07 -4.78
CA THR A 81 -17.26 -23.60 -6.15
C THR A 81 -15.87 -23.72 -6.77
N ASP A 82 -14.91 -22.94 -6.29
CA ASP A 82 -13.51 -23.01 -6.71
C ASP A 82 -12.59 -22.96 -5.47
N THR A 83 -12.03 -24.11 -5.10
CA THR A 83 -11.13 -24.24 -3.94
C THR A 83 -9.81 -23.48 -4.09
N THR A 84 -9.48 -23.01 -5.30
CA THR A 84 -8.28 -22.18 -5.54
C THR A 84 -8.51 -20.70 -5.28
N ARG A 85 -9.74 -20.28 -4.94
CA ARG A 85 -10.14 -18.88 -4.74
C ARG A 85 -10.63 -18.62 -3.33
N MET A 86 -10.37 -17.39 -2.85
CA MET A 86 -10.92 -16.92 -1.59
C MET A 86 -12.44 -16.79 -1.63
N THR A 87 -13.02 -16.59 -0.47
CA THR A 87 -14.42 -16.25 -0.27
C THR A 87 -14.59 -14.79 0.13
N TRP A 88 -15.77 -14.20 -0.07
CA TRP A 88 -16.06 -12.84 0.38
C TRP A 88 -15.93 -12.65 1.90
N PRO A 89 -16.38 -13.60 2.77
CA PRO A 89 -16.11 -13.52 4.21
C PRO A 89 -14.63 -13.47 4.57
N GLN A 90 -13.76 -14.24 3.89
CA GLN A 90 -12.30 -14.18 4.10
C GLN A 90 -11.75 -12.80 3.72
N LEU A 91 -12.17 -12.24 2.60
CA LEU A 91 -11.78 -10.88 2.18
C LEU A 91 -12.24 -9.80 3.16
N LYS A 92 -13.45 -9.97 3.75
CA LYS A 92 -13.95 -9.08 4.80
C LYS A 92 -13.06 -9.11 6.03
N GLU A 93 -12.72 -10.31 6.53
CA GLU A 93 -11.83 -10.48 7.68
C GLU A 93 -10.46 -9.85 7.42
N MET A 94 -9.88 -10.07 6.24
CA MET A 94 -8.61 -9.45 5.85
C MET A 94 -8.72 -7.92 5.84
N ALA A 95 -9.82 -7.36 5.35
CA ALA A 95 -10.06 -5.92 5.36
C ALA A 95 -10.18 -5.37 6.79
N ASP A 96 -10.92 -6.06 7.66
CA ASP A 96 -11.07 -5.70 9.07
C ASP A 96 -9.72 -5.73 9.82
N ASN A 97 -8.84 -6.65 9.44
CA ASN A 97 -7.47 -6.76 9.96
C ASN A 97 -6.49 -5.72 9.33
N GLY A 98 -6.99 -4.83 8.46
CA GLY A 98 -6.21 -3.73 7.90
C GLY A 98 -5.45 -4.04 6.61
N HIS A 99 -5.67 -5.21 6.00
CA HIS A 99 -5.20 -5.45 4.64
C HIS A 99 -6.01 -4.62 3.64
N GLU A 100 -5.40 -4.25 2.53
CA GLU A 100 -6.09 -3.56 1.45
C GLU A 100 -6.69 -4.58 0.50
N ILE A 101 -8.02 -4.60 0.39
CA ILE A 101 -8.75 -5.31 -0.66
C ILE A 101 -9.12 -4.29 -1.72
N SER A 102 -8.70 -4.51 -2.95
CA SER A 102 -8.89 -3.54 -4.01
C SER A 102 -9.16 -4.16 -5.38
N ASN A 103 -9.35 -3.32 -6.38
CA ASN A 103 -10.00 -3.66 -7.63
C ASN A 103 -9.01 -4.11 -8.72
N HIS A 104 -9.25 -5.31 -9.30
CA HIS A 104 -8.56 -5.86 -10.46
C HIS A 104 -9.49 -6.11 -11.68
N GLY A 105 -10.61 -5.37 -11.75
CA GLY A 105 -11.72 -5.65 -12.65
C GLY A 105 -12.62 -6.77 -12.14
N TRP A 106 -13.89 -6.78 -12.55
CA TRP A 106 -14.83 -7.84 -12.18
C TRP A 106 -14.43 -9.18 -12.81
N ALA A 107 -14.25 -9.20 -14.15
CA ALA A 107 -13.95 -10.38 -14.95
C ALA A 107 -12.56 -10.32 -15.59
N HIS A 108 -11.61 -9.58 -15.00
CA HIS A 108 -10.24 -9.46 -15.47
C HIS A 108 -10.13 -9.03 -16.95
N LYS A 109 -11.02 -8.10 -17.41
CA LYS A 109 -11.04 -7.67 -18.80
C LYS A 109 -9.78 -6.91 -19.20
N ASN A 110 -9.14 -7.37 -20.27
CA ASN A 110 -7.94 -6.72 -20.82
C ASN A 110 -8.32 -5.42 -21.55
N PHE A 111 -7.76 -4.29 -21.14
CA PHE A 111 -8.08 -2.96 -21.68
C PHE A 111 -7.78 -2.78 -23.18
N ALA A 112 -6.97 -3.65 -23.79
CA ALA A 112 -6.73 -3.61 -25.23
C ALA A 112 -7.72 -4.45 -26.05
N ARG A 113 -8.46 -5.38 -25.41
CA ARG A 113 -9.27 -6.37 -26.10
C ARG A 113 -10.78 -6.14 -26.00
N PHE A 114 -11.20 -5.33 -25.02
CA PHE A 114 -12.61 -5.06 -24.77
C PHE A 114 -12.97 -3.61 -25.05
N PRO A 115 -14.22 -3.32 -25.49
CA PRO A 115 -14.73 -1.96 -25.63
C PRO A 115 -14.66 -1.18 -24.31
N ILE A 116 -14.54 0.14 -24.42
CA ILE A 116 -14.34 0.99 -23.23
C ILE A 116 -15.53 0.95 -22.26
N GLU A 117 -16.74 0.85 -22.77
CA GLU A 117 -17.95 0.76 -21.91
C GLU A 117 -17.97 -0.55 -21.11
N GLU A 118 -17.53 -1.65 -21.69
CA GLU A 118 -17.39 -2.91 -20.97
C GLU A 118 -16.28 -2.86 -19.90
N ILE A 119 -15.17 -2.17 -20.17
CA ILE A 119 -14.10 -1.94 -19.19
C ILE A 119 -14.62 -1.09 -18.02
N LYS A 120 -15.40 -0.06 -18.32
CA LYS A 120 -16.02 0.81 -17.32
C LYS A 120 -16.98 0.04 -16.43
N GLU A 121 -17.86 -0.76 -17.02
CA GLU A 121 -18.80 -1.62 -16.30
C GLU A 121 -18.04 -2.63 -15.41
N ASP A 122 -17.02 -3.28 -15.94
CA ASP A 122 -16.17 -4.25 -15.24
C ASP A 122 -15.51 -3.63 -13.98
N ILE A 123 -14.98 -2.42 -14.12
CA ILE A 123 -14.37 -1.68 -13.00
C ILE A 123 -15.42 -1.33 -11.93
N PHE A 124 -16.54 -0.72 -12.32
CA PHE A 124 -17.54 -0.24 -11.35
C PHE A 124 -18.31 -1.38 -10.68
N LYS A 125 -18.57 -2.46 -11.42
CA LYS A 125 -19.19 -3.66 -10.84
C LYS A 125 -18.32 -4.25 -9.75
N ASN A 126 -17.00 -4.31 -9.98
CA ASN A 126 -16.07 -4.83 -8.98
C ASN A 126 -15.93 -3.89 -7.76
N ASP A 127 -15.90 -2.57 -7.97
CA ASP A 127 -15.91 -1.61 -6.86
C ASP A 127 -17.15 -1.81 -5.96
N SER A 128 -18.32 -1.94 -6.58
CA SER A 128 -19.57 -2.15 -5.86
C SER A 128 -19.59 -3.48 -5.10
N ALA A 129 -19.09 -4.56 -5.73
CA ALA A 129 -19.02 -5.87 -5.08
C ALA A 129 -18.06 -5.88 -3.90
N ILE A 130 -16.87 -5.29 -4.03
CA ILE A 130 -15.91 -5.18 -2.93
C ILE A 130 -16.52 -4.38 -1.79
N PHE A 131 -17.11 -3.21 -2.08
CA PHE A 131 -17.74 -2.39 -1.04
C PHE A 131 -18.90 -3.12 -0.35
N ALA A 132 -19.79 -3.76 -1.10
CA ALA A 132 -20.92 -4.49 -0.55
C ALA A 132 -20.53 -5.63 0.39
N ASN A 133 -19.40 -6.31 0.11
CA ASN A 133 -18.97 -7.46 0.88
C ASN A 133 -17.95 -7.14 1.98
N THR A 134 -17.15 -6.08 1.83
CA THR A 134 -16.10 -5.73 2.81
C THR A 134 -16.42 -4.48 3.62
N GLY A 135 -17.35 -3.66 3.17
CA GLY A 135 -17.65 -2.34 3.76
C GLY A 135 -16.60 -1.25 3.38
N VAL A 136 -15.58 -1.60 2.60
CA VAL A 136 -14.48 -0.68 2.24
C VAL A 136 -14.49 -0.39 0.74
N MET A 137 -14.64 0.89 0.37
CA MET A 137 -14.56 1.31 -1.03
C MET A 137 -13.11 1.20 -1.55
N PRO A 138 -12.85 0.48 -2.66
CA PRO A 138 -11.53 0.41 -3.26
C PRO A 138 -11.01 1.79 -3.68
N ARG A 139 -9.81 2.13 -3.24
CA ARG A 139 -9.17 3.43 -3.54
C ARG A 139 -7.95 3.29 -4.43
N THR A 140 -7.64 2.08 -4.86
CA THR A 140 -6.56 1.77 -5.80
C THR A 140 -7.05 0.84 -6.89
N PHE A 141 -6.23 0.66 -7.94
CA PHE A 141 -6.56 -0.22 -9.06
C PHE A 141 -5.31 -0.89 -9.63
N CYS A 142 -5.44 -2.16 -9.99
CA CYS A 142 -4.45 -2.91 -10.74
C CYS A 142 -4.99 -3.27 -12.13
N TYR A 143 -4.21 -3.03 -13.15
CA TYR A 143 -4.63 -3.26 -14.55
C TYR A 143 -4.53 -4.74 -14.93
N PRO A 144 -5.65 -5.39 -15.33
CA PRO A 144 -5.62 -6.75 -15.87
C PRO A 144 -4.59 -6.91 -16.99
N ASN A 145 -3.81 -8.01 -16.95
CA ASN A 145 -2.72 -8.26 -17.88
C ASN A 145 -1.67 -7.13 -17.96
N ASN A 146 -1.58 -6.28 -16.94
CA ASN A 146 -0.73 -5.10 -16.93
C ASN A 146 -0.96 -4.14 -18.12
N ASN A 147 -2.14 -4.20 -18.76
CA ASN A 147 -2.49 -3.37 -19.89
C ASN A 147 -3.04 -2.02 -19.43
N LYS A 148 -2.38 -0.93 -19.86
CA LYS A 148 -2.64 0.45 -19.44
C LYS A 148 -3.05 1.34 -20.61
N LYS A 149 -3.86 0.82 -21.54
CA LYS A 149 -4.39 1.62 -22.66
C LYS A 149 -4.99 2.93 -22.14
N ALA A 150 -4.66 4.04 -22.76
CA ALA A 150 -4.89 5.39 -22.23
C ALA A 150 -6.36 5.67 -21.86
N GLU A 151 -7.28 5.19 -22.65
CA GLU A 151 -8.72 5.41 -22.46
C GLU A 151 -9.23 4.69 -21.20
N GLY A 152 -8.94 3.40 -21.05
CA GLY A 152 -9.30 2.64 -19.83
C GLY A 152 -8.57 3.17 -18.59
N ARG A 153 -7.32 3.65 -18.76
CA ARG A 153 -6.59 4.29 -17.66
C ARG A 153 -7.31 5.53 -17.12
N ARG A 154 -7.89 6.37 -17.99
CA ARG A 154 -8.66 7.56 -17.55
C ARG A 154 -9.84 7.19 -16.65
N ILE A 155 -10.49 6.03 -16.91
CA ILE A 155 -11.57 5.53 -16.06
C ILE A 155 -11.00 4.96 -14.77
N ALA A 156 -9.98 4.12 -14.86
CA ALA A 156 -9.39 3.43 -13.71
C ALA A 156 -8.80 4.37 -12.65
N VAL A 157 -8.41 5.60 -13.00
CA VAL A 157 -7.87 6.57 -12.03
C VAL A 157 -8.94 7.40 -11.31
N GLN A 158 -10.21 7.35 -11.76
CA GLN A 158 -11.28 8.14 -11.15
C GLN A 158 -11.52 7.72 -9.70
N ASN A 159 -11.62 8.72 -8.81
CA ASN A 159 -11.85 8.52 -7.37
C ASN A 159 -10.82 7.62 -6.65
N ARG A 160 -9.60 7.49 -7.19
CA ARG A 160 -8.53 6.68 -6.62
C ARG A 160 -7.35 7.53 -6.15
N VAL A 161 -6.64 7.01 -5.15
CA VAL A 161 -5.38 7.61 -4.69
C VAL A 161 -4.20 7.19 -5.55
N GLY A 162 -4.31 6.04 -6.21
CA GLY A 162 -3.28 5.52 -7.11
C GLY A 162 -3.71 4.29 -7.91
N THR A 163 -2.95 3.99 -8.95
CA THR A 163 -3.07 2.75 -9.72
C THR A 163 -1.68 2.14 -9.90
N ARG A 164 -1.57 0.81 -9.88
CA ARG A 164 -0.29 0.13 -10.06
C ARG A 164 0.16 0.22 -11.51
N THR A 165 1.13 1.09 -11.77
CA THR A 165 1.72 1.27 -13.10
C THR A 165 3.07 0.60 -13.25
N HIS A 166 3.76 0.36 -12.14
CA HIS A 166 5.05 -0.30 -12.05
C HIS A 166 5.02 -1.32 -10.91
N GLN A 167 5.67 -2.44 -11.10
CA GLN A 167 5.88 -3.45 -10.08
C GLN A 167 7.17 -4.23 -10.38
N ARG A 168 7.71 -4.84 -9.35
CA ARG A 168 8.75 -5.88 -9.45
C ARG A 168 8.11 -7.23 -9.17
N SER A 169 8.30 -8.21 -10.05
CA SER A 169 8.01 -9.61 -9.72
C SER A 169 8.92 -10.07 -8.57
N ILE A 170 8.31 -10.57 -7.50
CA ILE A 170 9.01 -11.13 -6.35
C ILE A 170 8.88 -12.66 -6.28
N GLY A 171 8.11 -13.26 -7.19
CA GLY A 171 7.83 -14.69 -7.25
C GLY A 171 8.95 -15.53 -7.88
N SER A 172 8.57 -16.46 -8.76
CA SER A 172 9.45 -17.50 -9.29
C SER A 172 10.74 -17.00 -9.95
N LYS A 173 10.71 -15.79 -10.51
CA LYS A 173 11.82 -15.19 -11.27
C LYS A 173 12.86 -14.47 -10.41
N SER A 174 12.67 -14.39 -9.09
CA SER A 174 13.59 -13.68 -8.19
C SER A 174 14.21 -14.67 -7.19
N THR A 175 15.52 -14.62 -7.04
CA THR A 175 16.22 -15.29 -5.93
C THR A 175 16.16 -14.44 -4.67
N LEU A 176 16.48 -15.01 -3.50
CA LEU A 176 16.57 -14.25 -2.25
C LEU A 176 17.61 -13.11 -2.37
N LYS A 177 18.74 -13.36 -3.03
CA LYS A 177 19.78 -12.35 -3.31
C LYS A 177 19.25 -11.20 -4.20
N ASP A 178 18.40 -11.50 -5.18
CA ASP A 178 17.79 -10.46 -6.03
C ASP A 178 16.83 -9.58 -5.22
N LEU A 179 16.10 -10.18 -4.28
CA LEU A 179 15.20 -9.46 -3.38
C LEU A 179 15.96 -8.60 -2.38
N GLU A 180 17.05 -9.11 -1.82
CA GLU A 180 17.95 -8.35 -0.95
C GLU A 180 18.55 -7.15 -1.67
N LYS A 181 19.09 -7.35 -2.88
CA LYS A 181 19.60 -6.26 -3.71
C LYS A 181 18.54 -5.20 -4.01
N TRP A 182 17.31 -5.63 -4.30
CA TRP A 182 16.19 -4.71 -4.51
C TRP A 182 15.92 -3.85 -3.29
N VAL A 183 15.86 -4.44 -2.09
CA VAL A 183 15.64 -3.72 -0.83
C VAL A 183 16.77 -2.71 -0.59
N ASN A 184 18.03 -3.11 -0.77
CA ASN A 184 19.18 -2.21 -0.62
C ASN A 184 19.08 -1.02 -1.57
N THR A 185 18.74 -1.25 -2.84
CA THR A 185 18.54 -0.18 -3.83
C THR A 185 17.42 0.78 -3.39
N LEU A 186 16.29 0.27 -2.87
CA LEU A 186 15.20 1.14 -2.40
C LEU A 186 15.64 2.06 -1.25
N ILE A 187 16.45 1.55 -0.33
CA ILE A 187 16.98 2.34 0.79
C ILE A 187 17.96 3.41 0.29
N GLU A 188 18.90 3.01 -0.56
CA GLU A 188 19.92 3.91 -1.16
C GLU A 188 19.29 5.05 -1.97
N THR A 189 18.22 4.74 -2.72
CA THR A 189 17.54 5.72 -3.58
C THR A 189 16.37 6.43 -2.91
N ASN A 190 16.06 6.10 -1.66
CA ASN A 190 14.89 6.58 -0.94
C ASN A 190 13.59 6.40 -1.74
N ASP A 191 13.37 5.21 -2.33
CA ASP A 191 12.25 5.00 -3.23
C ASP A 191 11.17 4.08 -2.65
N TRP A 192 10.06 3.96 -3.38
CA TRP A 192 8.94 3.09 -3.07
C TRP A 192 8.95 1.86 -3.97
N GLY A 193 9.17 0.70 -3.37
CA GLY A 193 9.09 -0.58 -4.04
C GLY A 193 7.69 -1.18 -4.00
N VAL A 194 7.21 -1.66 -5.14
CA VAL A 194 5.97 -2.44 -5.25
C VAL A 194 6.33 -3.85 -5.67
N GLY A 195 6.32 -4.78 -4.69
CA GLY A 195 6.52 -6.20 -4.94
C GLY A 195 5.21 -6.86 -5.40
N MET A 196 5.27 -7.70 -6.42
CA MET A 196 4.10 -8.38 -6.97
C MET A 196 4.35 -9.87 -7.17
N THR A 197 3.39 -10.68 -6.77
CA THR A 197 3.22 -12.08 -7.17
C THR A 197 1.73 -12.41 -7.23
N HIS A 198 1.36 -13.49 -7.93
CA HIS A 198 0.00 -14.00 -7.87
C HIS A 198 -0.13 -15.01 -6.74
N GLY A 199 0.72 -16.01 -6.68
CA GLY A 199 0.59 -17.09 -5.73
C GLY A 199 1.85 -17.48 -5.00
N LEU A 200 1.73 -18.44 -4.09
CA LEU A 200 2.81 -18.99 -3.30
C LEU A 200 3.23 -20.37 -3.82
N THR A 201 2.28 -21.30 -3.93
CA THR A 201 2.53 -22.67 -4.37
C THR A 201 2.00 -22.93 -5.78
N TYR A 202 0.96 -22.21 -6.20
CA TYR A 202 0.35 -22.29 -7.52
C TYR A 202 0.05 -20.88 -8.08
N GLY A 203 -0.43 -20.84 -9.32
CA GLY A 203 -0.71 -19.58 -10.02
C GLY A 203 0.49 -19.04 -10.80
N TYR A 204 0.25 -17.95 -11.52
CA TYR A 204 1.30 -17.29 -12.30
C TYR A 204 2.35 -16.66 -11.38
N ASP A 205 3.62 -16.86 -11.72
CA ASP A 205 4.77 -16.30 -10.98
C ASP A 205 4.84 -16.72 -9.49
N ALA A 206 4.26 -17.89 -9.15
CA ALA A 206 4.28 -18.43 -7.80
C ALA A 206 5.70 -18.77 -7.33
N PHE A 207 5.96 -18.68 -6.04
CA PHE A 207 7.25 -19.05 -5.45
C PHE A 207 7.56 -20.54 -5.56
N ARG A 208 6.53 -21.39 -5.61
CA ARG A 208 6.57 -22.86 -5.51
C ARG A 208 7.08 -23.35 -4.13
N ASN A 209 8.12 -22.74 -3.61
CA ASN A 209 8.54 -22.88 -2.21
C ASN A 209 8.33 -21.54 -1.49
N PRO A 210 7.30 -21.41 -0.64
CA PRO A 210 7.00 -20.18 0.08
C PRO A 210 8.09 -19.73 1.05
N GLN A 211 8.99 -20.64 1.49
CA GLN A 211 10.06 -20.30 2.44
C GLN A 211 10.91 -19.14 1.96
N ARG A 212 11.17 -19.03 0.64
CA ARG A 212 11.91 -17.90 0.09
C ARG A 212 11.23 -16.55 0.34
N LEU A 213 9.89 -16.51 0.31
CA LEU A 213 9.16 -15.30 0.67
C LEU A 213 9.27 -15.03 2.17
N TRP A 214 9.15 -16.07 3.00
CA TRP A 214 9.26 -15.92 4.45
C TRP A 214 10.62 -15.38 4.85
N ASP A 215 11.70 -15.93 4.31
CA ASP A 215 13.06 -15.46 4.53
C ASP A 215 13.23 -13.99 4.11
N HIS A 216 12.69 -13.61 2.96
CA HIS A 216 12.68 -12.22 2.51
C HIS A 216 11.90 -11.28 3.45
N LEU A 217 10.72 -11.69 3.89
CA LEU A 217 9.92 -10.89 4.82
C LEU A 217 10.63 -10.74 6.18
N ASP A 218 11.35 -11.77 6.63
CA ASP A 218 12.16 -11.70 7.86
C ASP A 218 13.34 -10.73 7.72
N GLN A 219 14.03 -10.74 6.56
CA GLN A 219 15.07 -9.76 6.26
C GLN A 219 14.54 -8.32 6.25
N VAL A 220 13.36 -8.11 5.69
CA VAL A 220 12.71 -6.79 5.69
C VAL A 220 12.24 -6.39 7.10
N LYS A 221 11.72 -7.34 7.88
CA LYS A 221 11.34 -7.09 9.28
C LYS A 221 12.53 -6.70 10.16
N ALA A 222 13.67 -7.34 9.97
CA ALA A 222 14.91 -7.00 10.68
C ALA A 222 15.40 -5.55 10.40
N ARG A 223 14.90 -4.93 9.33
CA ARG A 223 15.21 -3.54 8.92
C ARG A 223 14.02 -2.60 9.03
N GLU A 224 13.07 -2.88 9.91
CA GLU A 224 11.86 -2.07 10.05
C GLU A 224 12.11 -0.61 10.50
N ASN A 225 13.28 -0.32 11.08
CA ASN A 225 13.71 1.05 11.38
C ASN A 225 14.03 1.88 10.12
N GLU A 226 14.38 1.24 9.01
CA GLU A 226 14.69 1.89 7.73
C GLU A 226 13.53 1.79 6.73
N ILE A 227 12.69 0.76 6.83
CA ILE A 227 11.69 0.39 5.83
C ILE A 227 10.28 0.53 6.39
N TRP A 228 9.43 1.27 5.70
CA TRP A 228 8.00 1.24 5.94
C TRP A 228 7.33 0.20 5.05
N VAL A 229 6.87 -0.92 5.61
CA VAL A 229 5.96 -1.82 4.90
C VAL A 229 4.52 -1.32 5.09
N GLY A 230 3.91 -0.87 4.00
CA GLY A 230 2.55 -0.34 3.99
C GLY A 230 1.74 -0.87 2.82
N THR A 231 0.42 -0.85 2.94
CA THR A 231 -0.46 -1.15 1.81
C THR A 231 -0.20 -0.17 0.66
N PHE A 232 -0.54 -0.57 -0.56
CA PHE A 232 -0.36 0.32 -1.71
C PHE A 232 -1.15 1.63 -1.52
N ARG A 233 -2.36 1.55 -0.96
CA ARG A 233 -3.19 2.72 -0.64
C ARG A 233 -2.51 3.67 0.35
N GLU A 234 -1.94 3.15 1.43
CA GLU A 234 -1.27 3.97 2.45
C GLU A 234 -0.09 4.73 1.86
N VAL A 235 0.80 4.04 1.14
CA VAL A 235 1.99 4.68 0.55
C VAL A 235 1.60 5.66 -0.55
N ALA A 236 0.65 5.30 -1.44
CA ALA A 236 0.15 6.19 -2.48
C ALA A 236 -0.50 7.46 -1.92
N SER A 237 -1.30 7.33 -0.85
CA SER A 237 -1.95 8.46 -0.16
C SER A 237 -0.92 9.39 0.49
N SER A 238 0.07 8.84 1.17
CA SER A 238 1.17 9.62 1.76
C SER A 238 1.94 10.44 0.73
N ARG A 239 2.16 9.88 -0.48
CA ARG A 239 2.85 10.60 -1.58
C ARG A 239 1.96 11.67 -2.23
N LYS A 240 0.65 11.44 -2.33
CA LYS A 240 -0.29 12.40 -2.94
C LYS A 240 -0.44 13.66 -2.10
N GLY A 241 -0.48 13.53 -0.78
CA GLY A 241 -0.60 14.65 0.16
C GLY A 241 0.57 15.65 0.13
N ARG A 242 1.73 15.23 -0.41
CA ARG A 242 2.93 16.09 -0.52
C ARG A 242 2.99 16.99 -1.74
N LYS A 243 2.10 16.81 -2.71
CA LYS A 243 1.98 17.69 -3.89
C LYS A 243 1.14 18.94 -3.63
N LEU A 244 0.78 19.21 -2.38
CA LEU A 244 0.23 20.50 -1.97
C LEU A 244 1.41 21.47 -1.94
N ASP A 245 1.66 22.15 -3.07
CA ASP A 245 2.50 23.33 -3.13
C ASP A 245 1.87 24.41 -2.21
N TRP A 246 2.38 24.54 -0.99
CA TRP A 246 2.12 25.70 -0.17
C TRP A 246 2.87 26.88 -0.78
N LYS A 247 2.28 27.53 -1.78
CA LYS A 247 2.64 28.89 -2.11
C LYS A 247 1.95 29.77 -1.06
N LEU A 248 2.73 30.21 -0.07
CA LEU A 248 2.41 31.36 0.77
C LEU A 248 2.55 32.63 -0.05
#